data_d788753a53ca1eaef8079b3f666fc6a9
#
_entry.id   d788753a53ca1eaef8079b3f666fc6a9
#
_cell.length_a   1.000
_cell.length_b   1.000
_cell.length_c   1.000
_cell.angle_alpha   90.00
_cell.angle_beta   90.00
_cell.angle_gamma   90.00
#
_symmetry.space_group_name_H-M   'P 1'
#
loop_
_entity.id
_entity.type
_entity.pdbx_description
1 polymer ?
#
loop_
_entity_poly.entity_id
_entity_poly.type
_entity_poly.pdbx_seq_one_letter_code
_entity_poly.pdbx_strand_id
1 'polypeptide(L)'
;MADKTPPERRLKHQAIFVCDMQDKFAPAIWQFDKVVLTAQKVLRAAKILNIPVYVTTQNAARLGGTVAALEPLLAVTGATTIDKTRFSMWVPEMEQHFASTAGSAAAVVSKFPEQLQVVIVGIESHICVTQTALDLLAAGHDVFVLADGVSSCNEQEVPLALARLRAEGATVTSSESWLYETMGDAAIAEFREIAKLVKETSADTKVALSALLSKM
;
A
#
# COMPACT_ATOMS: atom_id res chain seq x y z
N MET A 1 15.96 5.43 37.72
CA MET A 1 15.84 4.39 36.68
C MET A 1 15.10 5.04 35.54
N ALA A 2 15.72 5.16 34.35
CA ALA A 2 15.04 5.71 33.19
C ALA A 2 13.87 4.78 32.85
N ASP A 3 12.72 5.35 32.59
CA ASP A 3 11.54 4.65 32.11
C ASP A 3 11.90 3.92 30.81
N LYS A 4 11.86 2.58 30.86
CA LYS A 4 12.20 1.72 29.71
C LYS A 4 10.96 1.35 28.91
N THR A 5 10.06 2.31 28.71
CA THR A 5 8.96 2.10 27.77
C THR A 5 9.57 1.91 26.37
N PRO A 6 9.28 0.81 25.66
CA PRO A 6 9.78 0.64 24.29
C PRO A 6 9.36 1.82 23.43
N PRO A 7 10.21 2.27 22.50
CA PRO A 7 9.84 3.33 21.59
C PRO A 7 8.64 2.89 20.75
N GLU A 8 7.72 3.84 20.51
CA GLU A 8 6.58 3.62 19.64
C GLU A 8 6.99 3.75 18.17
N ARG A 9 6.22 3.13 17.27
CA ARG A 9 6.38 3.30 15.83
C ARG A 9 6.19 4.76 15.43
N ARG A 10 6.96 5.19 14.45
CA ARG A 10 6.87 6.56 13.92
C ARG A 10 5.57 6.78 13.14
N LEU A 11 5.20 5.81 12.30
CA LEU A 11 3.94 5.84 11.55
C LEU A 11 2.88 5.05 12.31
N LYS A 12 1.73 5.69 12.50
CA LYS A 12 0.57 5.15 13.26
C LYS A 12 -0.66 5.13 12.34
N HIS A 13 -1.70 4.40 12.75
CA HIS A 13 -2.98 4.34 11.99
C HIS A 13 -2.81 4.03 10.50
N GLN A 14 -1.89 3.10 10.20
CA GLN A 14 -1.59 2.70 8.85
C GLN A 14 -2.62 1.73 8.30
N ALA A 15 -2.82 1.78 6.96
CA ALA A 15 -3.54 0.78 6.19
C ALA A 15 -2.78 0.49 4.90
N ILE A 16 -2.71 -0.77 4.49
CA ILE A 16 -2.11 -1.16 3.22
C ILE A 16 -3.21 -1.39 2.19
N PHE A 17 -3.11 -0.71 1.06
CA PHE A 17 -4.00 -0.84 -0.07
C PHE A 17 -3.30 -1.57 -1.22
N VAL A 18 -3.83 -2.75 -1.58
CA VAL A 18 -3.36 -3.56 -2.72
C VAL A 18 -4.34 -3.34 -3.88
N CYS A 19 -3.91 -2.56 -4.85
CA CYS A 19 -4.74 -2.08 -5.95
C CYS A 19 -4.72 -3.04 -7.13
N ASP A 20 -5.85 -3.70 -7.40
CA ASP A 20 -6.21 -4.41 -8.63
C ASP A 20 -5.14 -5.39 -9.19
N MET A 21 -4.44 -6.11 -8.32
CA MET A 21 -3.41 -7.08 -8.70
C MET A 21 -4.02 -8.37 -9.24
N GLN A 22 -4.66 -8.31 -10.42
CA GLN A 22 -5.46 -9.38 -11.01
C GLN A 22 -4.74 -10.12 -12.14
N ASP A 23 -5.07 -11.42 -12.31
CA ASP A 23 -4.42 -12.30 -13.29
C ASP A 23 -4.50 -11.80 -14.73
N LYS A 24 -5.65 -11.26 -15.15
CA LYS A 24 -5.83 -10.80 -16.53
C LYS A 24 -5.06 -9.51 -16.87
N PHE A 25 -4.61 -8.77 -15.87
CA PHE A 25 -3.73 -7.64 -16.08
C PHE A 25 -2.25 -8.03 -16.24
N ALA A 26 -1.83 -9.16 -15.66
CA ALA A 26 -0.44 -9.57 -15.61
C ALA A 26 0.31 -9.50 -16.96
N PRO A 27 -0.24 -9.98 -18.10
CA PRO A 27 0.47 -9.92 -19.38
C PRO A 27 0.55 -8.52 -19.99
N ALA A 28 -0.27 -7.57 -19.56
CA ALA A 28 -0.35 -6.22 -20.11
C ALA A 28 0.48 -5.20 -19.30
N ILE A 29 0.80 -5.50 -18.04
CA ILE A 29 1.50 -4.56 -17.15
C ILE A 29 3.01 -4.73 -17.24
N TRP A 30 3.70 -3.64 -17.46
CA TRP A 30 5.16 -3.62 -17.46
C TRP A 30 5.73 -4.04 -16.10
N GLN A 31 6.63 -5.03 -16.10
CA GLN A 31 7.28 -5.56 -14.89
C GLN A 31 6.31 -5.99 -13.79
N PHE A 32 5.15 -6.54 -14.14
CA PHE A 32 4.13 -6.97 -13.18
C PHE A 32 4.66 -7.92 -12.10
N ASP A 33 5.53 -8.87 -12.49
CA ASP A 33 6.17 -9.80 -11.58
C ASP A 33 7.01 -9.12 -10.49
N LYS A 34 7.59 -7.97 -10.79
CA LYS A 34 8.36 -7.18 -9.81
C LYS A 34 7.44 -6.46 -8.81
N VAL A 35 6.30 -5.98 -9.30
CA VAL A 35 5.26 -5.42 -8.42
C VAL A 35 4.74 -6.51 -7.47
N VAL A 36 4.55 -7.75 -7.95
CA VAL A 36 4.15 -8.89 -7.11
C VAL A 36 5.19 -9.16 -6.01
N LEU A 37 6.49 -9.17 -6.33
CA LEU A 37 7.56 -9.37 -5.32
C LEU A 37 7.50 -8.32 -4.21
N THR A 38 7.32 -7.06 -4.57
CA THR A 38 7.18 -5.96 -3.59
C THR A 38 5.89 -6.11 -2.78
N ALA A 39 4.76 -6.43 -3.43
CA ALA A 39 3.50 -6.66 -2.73
C ALA A 39 3.61 -7.81 -1.71
N GLN A 40 4.29 -8.91 -2.06
CA GLN A 40 4.55 -10.01 -1.13
C GLN A 40 5.36 -9.56 0.09
N LYS A 41 6.43 -8.78 -0.11
CA LYS A 41 7.22 -8.21 0.98
C LYS A 41 6.36 -7.32 1.90
N VAL A 42 5.56 -6.44 1.31
CA VAL A 42 4.67 -5.52 2.03
C VAL A 42 3.61 -6.29 2.83
N LEU A 43 3.00 -7.32 2.27
CA LEU A 43 2.03 -8.17 2.96
C LEU A 43 2.64 -8.95 4.13
N ARG A 44 3.86 -9.48 3.96
CA ARG A 44 4.61 -10.12 5.06
C ARG A 44 4.91 -9.13 6.17
N ALA A 45 5.30 -7.91 5.83
CA ALA A 45 5.51 -6.83 6.78
C ALA A 45 4.21 -6.44 7.49
N ALA A 46 3.09 -6.36 6.77
CA ALA A 46 1.76 -6.10 7.33
C ALA A 46 1.41 -7.09 8.44
N LYS A 47 1.70 -8.38 8.22
CA LYS A 47 1.48 -9.42 9.23
C LYS A 47 2.33 -9.21 10.47
N ILE A 48 3.62 -8.93 10.31
CA ILE A 48 4.56 -8.68 11.43
C ILE A 48 4.14 -7.45 12.23
N LEU A 49 3.80 -6.36 11.50
CA LEU A 49 3.46 -5.08 12.09
C LEU A 49 1.98 -4.96 12.49
N ASN A 50 1.17 -6.00 12.26
CA ASN A 50 -0.27 -5.97 12.48
C ASN A 50 -0.96 -4.75 11.85
N ILE A 51 -0.63 -4.47 10.57
CA ILE A 51 -1.24 -3.39 9.79
C ILE A 51 -2.39 -3.99 8.97
N PRO A 52 -3.60 -3.41 9.02
CA PRO A 52 -4.74 -3.89 8.23
C PRO A 52 -4.49 -3.75 6.73
N VAL A 53 -4.96 -4.75 5.96
CA VAL A 53 -4.78 -4.85 4.52
C VAL A 53 -6.15 -4.81 3.83
N TYR A 54 -6.24 -3.96 2.82
CA TYR A 54 -7.42 -3.83 1.95
C TYR A 54 -7.01 -4.07 0.50
N VAL A 55 -7.78 -4.88 -0.18
CA VAL A 55 -7.52 -5.29 -1.56
C VAL A 55 -8.70 -4.88 -2.43
N THR A 56 -8.44 -4.42 -3.63
CA THR A 56 -9.52 -4.28 -4.61
C THR A 56 -9.30 -5.18 -5.82
N THR A 57 -10.44 -5.52 -6.44
CA THR A 57 -10.49 -6.05 -7.79
C THR A 57 -11.30 -5.09 -8.66
N GLN A 58 -10.83 -4.84 -9.86
CA GLN A 58 -11.55 -4.08 -10.87
C GLN A 58 -12.43 -5.05 -11.66
N ASN A 59 -13.75 -5.03 -11.45
CA ASN A 59 -14.72 -5.86 -12.16
C ASN A 59 -14.26 -7.34 -12.25
N ALA A 60 -14.22 -8.01 -11.11
CA ALA A 60 -13.68 -9.37 -10.98
C ALA A 60 -14.35 -10.37 -11.94
N ALA A 61 -15.65 -10.20 -12.22
CA ALA A 61 -16.38 -11.03 -13.18
C ALA A 61 -15.75 -11.02 -14.58
N ARG A 62 -15.15 -9.90 -14.99
CA ARG A 62 -14.49 -9.75 -16.29
C ARG A 62 -12.98 -9.96 -16.23
N LEU A 63 -12.33 -9.48 -15.17
CA LEU A 63 -10.87 -9.37 -15.09
C LEU A 63 -10.23 -10.42 -14.16
N GLY A 64 -11.03 -11.28 -13.57
CA GLY A 64 -10.55 -12.37 -12.70
C GLY A 64 -10.27 -11.90 -11.27
N GLY A 65 -9.82 -12.82 -10.43
CA GLY A 65 -9.43 -12.56 -9.05
C GLY A 65 -8.02 -12.00 -8.92
N THR A 66 -7.62 -11.74 -7.69
CA THR A 66 -6.23 -11.39 -7.34
C THR A 66 -5.31 -12.54 -7.71
N VAL A 67 -4.09 -12.22 -8.17
CA VAL A 67 -3.10 -13.24 -8.58
C VAL A 67 -2.81 -14.23 -7.47
N ALA A 68 -2.74 -15.51 -7.82
CA ALA A 68 -2.54 -16.63 -6.89
C ALA A 68 -1.29 -16.46 -5.99
N ALA A 69 -0.26 -15.76 -6.49
CA ALA A 69 0.97 -15.50 -5.73
C ALA A 69 0.76 -14.64 -4.48
N LEU A 70 -0.34 -13.88 -4.37
CA LEU A 70 -0.67 -13.04 -3.21
C LEU A 70 -1.71 -13.70 -2.28
N GLU A 71 -2.54 -14.61 -2.77
CA GLU A 71 -3.65 -15.19 -2.00
C GLU A 71 -3.25 -15.75 -0.63
N PRO A 72 -2.17 -16.55 -0.48
CA PRO A 72 -1.79 -17.07 0.83
C PRO A 72 -1.44 -15.97 1.84
N LEU A 73 -0.82 -14.87 1.37
CA LEU A 73 -0.44 -13.74 2.21
C LEU A 73 -1.65 -12.89 2.59
N LEU A 74 -2.60 -12.71 1.67
CA LEU A 74 -3.85 -12.03 1.94
C LEU A 74 -4.68 -12.79 2.99
N ALA A 75 -4.74 -14.12 2.90
CA ALA A 75 -5.43 -14.96 3.87
C ALA A 75 -4.83 -14.81 5.28
N VAL A 76 -3.49 -14.86 5.42
CA VAL A 76 -2.85 -14.77 6.76
C VAL A 76 -2.85 -13.36 7.34
N THR A 77 -3.04 -12.33 6.53
CA THR A 77 -3.24 -10.95 7.01
C THR A 77 -4.69 -10.66 7.38
N GLY A 78 -5.64 -11.52 7.00
CA GLY A 78 -7.06 -11.26 7.15
C GLY A 78 -7.54 -10.11 6.26
N ALA A 79 -6.99 -9.99 5.06
CA ALA A 79 -7.26 -8.88 4.16
C ALA A 79 -8.75 -8.79 3.77
N THR A 80 -9.26 -7.57 3.75
CA THR A 80 -10.60 -7.28 3.22
C THR A 80 -10.52 -7.04 1.72
N THR A 81 -11.31 -7.78 0.93
CA THR A 81 -11.36 -7.63 -0.54
C THR A 81 -12.67 -7.00 -0.97
N ILE A 82 -12.60 -5.98 -1.83
CA ILE A 82 -13.74 -5.24 -2.38
C ILE A 82 -13.65 -5.25 -3.92
N ASP A 83 -14.72 -5.69 -4.59
CA ASP A 83 -14.82 -5.58 -6.05
C ASP A 83 -15.43 -4.22 -6.42
N LYS A 84 -14.86 -3.54 -7.41
CA LYS A 84 -15.25 -2.18 -7.77
C LYS A 84 -15.31 -1.96 -9.28
N THR A 85 -16.07 -0.97 -9.69
CA THR A 85 -16.08 -0.44 -11.07
C THR A 85 -15.44 0.94 -11.17
N ARG A 86 -15.42 1.72 -10.09
CA ARG A 86 -14.63 2.96 -10.02
C ARG A 86 -13.15 2.64 -10.12
N PHE A 87 -12.37 3.57 -10.67
CA PHE A 87 -10.91 3.40 -10.72
C PHE A 87 -10.29 3.54 -9.33
N SER A 88 -10.73 4.51 -8.55
CA SER A 88 -10.28 4.66 -7.16
C SER A 88 -10.70 3.47 -6.28
N MET A 89 -9.82 3.07 -5.37
CA MET A 89 -10.14 2.14 -4.27
C MET A 89 -10.99 2.81 -3.19
N TRP A 90 -11.00 4.14 -3.11
CA TRP A 90 -11.75 4.89 -2.12
C TRP A 90 -13.22 4.97 -2.51
N VAL A 91 -13.91 3.85 -2.39
CA VAL A 91 -15.34 3.66 -2.65
C VAL A 91 -16.12 3.63 -1.32
N PRO A 92 -17.46 3.86 -1.32
CA PRO A 92 -18.26 3.86 -0.10
C PRO A 92 -18.07 2.61 0.76
N GLU A 93 -17.93 1.44 0.15
CA GLU A 93 -17.69 0.17 0.82
C GLU A 93 -16.33 0.17 1.55
N MET A 94 -15.30 0.80 0.97
CA MET A 94 -14.00 0.98 1.60
C MET A 94 -14.08 1.98 2.76
N GLU A 95 -14.72 3.11 2.54
CA GLU A 95 -14.88 4.17 3.53
C GLU A 95 -15.56 3.67 4.83
N GLN A 96 -16.51 2.72 4.72
CA GLN A 96 -17.22 2.15 5.87
C GLN A 96 -16.29 1.48 6.89
N HIS A 97 -15.16 0.92 6.46
CA HIS A 97 -14.18 0.31 7.36
C HIS A 97 -13.45 1.32 8.25
N PHE A 98 -13.46 2.59 7.86
CA PHE A 98 -12.77 3.68 8.56
C PHE A 98 -13.73 4.70 9.18
N ALA A 99 -15.01 4.64 8.83
CA ALA A 99 -16.01 5.54 9.39
C ALA A 99 -16.19 5.27 10.89
N SER A 100 -16.27 6.34 11.69
CA SER A 100 -16.60 6.22 13.11
C SER A 100 -17.98 5.61 13.30
N THR A 101 -18.08 4.54 14.09
CA THR A 101 -19.36 3.98 14.55
C THR A 101 -19.97 4.76 15.72
N ALA A 102 -19.33 5.81 16.18
CA ALA A 102 -19.75 6.57 17.34
C ALA A 102 -20.50 7.85 16.95
N GLY A 103 -21.70 7.99 17.44
CA GLY A 103 -22.46 9.26 17.50
C GLY A 103 -21.82 10.28 18.45
N SER A 104 -20.53 10.58 18.33
CA SER A 104 -19.84 11.57 19.14
C SER A 104 -19.84 12.93 18.44
N ALA A 105 -19.95 14.02 19.24
CA ALA A 105 -19.94 15.40 18.76
C ALA A 105 -18.68 15.78 17.93
N ALA A 106 -17.62 14.97 17.98
CA ALA A 106 -16.42 15.10 17.16
C ALA A 106 -16.65 14.76 15.67
N ALA A 107 -17.70 13.99 15.34
CA ALA A 107 -18.06 13.63 13.96
C ALA A 107 -18.49 14.81 13.08
N VAL A 108 -18.63 16.01 13.64
CA VAL A 108 -19.02 17.23 12.91
C VAL A 108 -17.83 17.83 12.14
N VAL A 109 -16.59 17.48 12.49
CA VAL A 109 -15.39 18.11 11.92
C VAL A 109 -14.69 17.21 10.90
N SER A 110 -14.81 15.88 11.02
CA SER A 110 -14.25 14.92 10.06
C SER A 110 -15.15 13.69 9.95
N LYS A 111 -15.37 13.23 8.73
CA LYS A 111 -16.09 11.96 8.44
C LYS A 111 -15.31 10.76 9.03
N PHE A 112 -14.00 10.90 9.22
CA PHE A 112 -13.11 9.89 9.76
C PHE A 112 -12.52 10.38 11.09
N PRO A 113 -12.57 9.57 12.17
CA PRO A 113 -12.13 9.99 13.50
C PRO A 113 -10.61 10.20 13.60
N GLU A 114 -9.86 9.56 12.70
CA GLU A 114 -8.39 9.61 12.70
C GLU A 114 -7.87 9.75 11.26
N GLN A 115 -6.79 10.50 11.11
CA GLN A 115 -6.05 10.59 9.87
C GLN A 115 -5.34 9.26 9.62
N LEU A 116 -5.65 8.61 8.49
CA LEU A 116 -4.98 7.39 8.08
C LEU A 116 -3.66 7.70 7.37
N GLN A 117 -2.74 6.76 7.46
CA GLN A 117 -1.51 6.72 6.68
C GLN A 117 -1.61 5.52 5.72
N VAL A 118 -2.07 5.77 4.51
CA VAL A 118 -2.38 4.72 3.53
C VAL A 118 -1.19 4.44 2.64
N VAL A 119 -0.76 3.18 2.62
CA VAL A 119 0.35 2.70 1.79
C VAL A 119 -0.20 1.96 0.59
N ILE A 120 0.13 2.39 -0.62
CA ILE A 120 -0.43 1.86 -1.85
C ILE A 120 0.62 1.06 -2.63
N VAL A 121 0.25 -0.16 -3.01
CA VAL A 121 0.94 -1.00 -4.01
C VAL A 121 -0.07 -1.49 -5.04
N GLY A 122 0.39 -1.84 -6.22
CA GLY A 122 -0.46 -2.41 -7.29
C GLY A 122 -0.53 -1.59 -8.56
N ILE A 123 -1.65 -1.69 -9.26
CA ILE A 123 -1.80 -1.19 -10.63
C ILE A 123 -3.13 -0.44 -10.85
N GLU A 124 -3.27 0.36 -11.94
CA GLU A 124 -2.15 0.96 -12.69
C GLU A 124 -1.74 2.28 -12.06
N SER A 125 -0.45 2.58 -12.07
CA SER A 125 0.11 3.79 -11.44
C SER A 125 -0.62 5.06 -11.87
N HIS A 126 -0.90 5.21 -13.17
CA HIS A 126 -1.51 6.40 -13.77
C HIS A 126 -3.04 6.41 -13.74
N ILE A 127 -3.69 5.30 -13.36
CA ILE A 127 -5.15 5.18 -13.31
C ILE A 127 -5.63 4.95 -11.88
N CYS A 128 -5.75 3.67 -11.46
CA CYS A 128 -6.37 3.32 -10.17
C CYS A 128 -5.55 3.82 -8.98
N VAL A 129 -4.23 3.66 -9.01
CA VAL A 129 -3.33 4.14 -7.96
C VAL A 129 -3.40 5.67 -7.83
N THR A 130 -3.32 6.38 -8.98
CA THR A 130 -3.40 7.85 -8.99
C THR A 130 -4.73 8.34 -8.45
N GLN A 131 -5.85 7.81 -8.92
CA GLN A 131 -7.18 8.26 -8.47
C GLN A 131 -7.42 7.91 -7.00
N THR A 132 -6.95 6.74 -6.53
CA THR A 132 -7.01 6.36 -5.12
C THR A 132 -6.23 7.34 -4.25
N ALA A 133 -5.01 7.67 -4.64
CA ALA A 133 -4.17 8.59 -3.89
C ALA A 133 -4.79 9.99 -3.81
N LEU A 134 -5.33 10.51 -4.92
CA LEU A 134 -5.99 11.82 -4.97
C LEU A 134 -7.24 11.87 -4.08
N ASP A 135 -8.08 10.83 -4.13
CA ASP A 135 -9.29 10.76 -3.30
C ASP A 135 -8.94 10.68 -1.80
N LEU A 136 -7.91 9.91 -1.43
CA LEU A 136 -7.43 9.80 -0.05
C LEU A 136 -6.85 11.13 0.46
N LEU A 137 -6.03 11.81 -0.35
CA LEU A 137 -5.49 13.14 -0.02
C LEU A 137 -6.62 14.16 0.16
N ALA A 138 -7.61 14.15 -0.74
CA ALA A 138 -8.79 15.02 -0.62
C ALA A 138 -9.64 14.71 0.61
N ALA A 139 -9.62 13.46 1.09
CA ALA A 139 -10.27 13.06 2.34
C ALA A 139 -9.46 13.41 3.60
N GLY A 140 -8.25 13.97 3.45
CA GLY A 140 -7.38 14.42 4.55
C GLY A 140 -6.47 13.32 5.11
N HIS A 141 -6.23 12.26 4.35
CA HIS A 141 -5.33 11.17 4.73
C HIS A 141 -3.91 11.40 4.18
N ASP A 142 -2.90 10.83 4.86
CA ASP A 142 -1.54 10.74 4.33
C ASP A 142 -1.44 9.55 3.38
N VAL A 143 -0.77 9.74 2.25
CA VAL A 143 -0.63 8.70 1.24
C VAL A 143 0.83 8.42 0.95
N PHE A 144 1.21 7.15 1.06
CA PHE A 144 2.52 6.62 0.69
C PHE A 144 2.36 5.75 -0.56
N VAL A 145 3.05 6.10 -1.64
CA VAL A 145 3.08 5.28 -2.87
C VAL A 145 4.46 4.64 -2.97
N LEU A 146 4.48 3.30 -2.99
CA LEU A 146 5.72 2.55 -3.06
C LEU A 146 6.15 2.44 -4.53
N ALA A 147 7.15 3.22 -4.91
CA ALA A 147 7.60 3.32 -6.30
C ALA A 147 8.14 2.00 -6.88
N ASP A 148 8.68 1.12 -6.03
CA ASP A 148 9.06 -0.25 -6.36
C ASP A 148 7.89 -1.26 -6.24
N GLY A 149 6.70 -0.80 -5.94
CA GLY A 149 5.49 -1.60 -5.75
C GLY A 149 4.32 -1.20 -6.64
N VAL A 150 4.51 -0.31 -7.61
CA VAL A 150 3.49 0.11 -8.57
C VAL A 150 4.00 0.06 -10.00
N SER A 151 3.10 -0.18 -10.96
CA SER A 151 3.41 -0.17 -12.40
C SER A 151 2.18 0.15 -13.24
N SER A 152 2.37 0.19 -14.55
CA SER A 152 1.35 0.48 -15.56
C SER A 152 1.58 -0.33 -16.84
N CYS A 153 0.61 -0.33 -17.76
CA CYS A 153 0.75 -0.97 -19.06
C CYS A 153 1.95 -0.41 -19.86
N ASN A 154 2.17 0.91 -19.82
CA ASN A 154 3.30 1.56 -20.46
C ASN A 154 4.32 2.01 -19.42
N GLU A 155 5.59 1.66 -19.61
CA GLU A 155 6.70 2.04 -18.75
C GLU A 155 6.73 3.56 -18.49
N GLN A 156 6.48 4.37 -19.52
CA GLN A 156 6.57 5.83 -19.49
C GLN A 156 5.48 6.49 -18.64
N GLU A 157 4.36 5.81 -18.39
CA GLU A 157 3.30 6.30 -17.52
C GLU A 157 3.70 6.30 -16.05
N VAL A 158 4.59 5.39 -15.65
CA VAL A 158 5.00 5.25 -14.24
C VAL A 158 5.66 6.52 -13.70
N PRO A 159 6.75 7.05 -14.31
CA PRO A 159 7.39 8.27 -13.81
C PRO A 159 6.47 9.49 -13.86
N LEU A 160 5.59 9.59 -14.85
CA LEU A 160 4.62 10.69 -14.95
C LEU A 160 3.63 10.65 -13.78
N ALA A 161 3.08 9.47 -13.49
CA ALA A 161 2.17 9.26 -12.36
C ALA A 161 2.84 9.58 -11.02
N LEU A 162 4.05 9.06 -10.78
CA LEU A 162 4.78 9.28 -9.53
C LEU A 162 5.18 10.74 -9.34
N ALA A 163 5.59 11.44 -10.43
CA ALA A 163 5.89 12.87 -10.38
C ALA A 163 4.65 13.70 -10.02
N ARG A 164 3.50 13.38 -10.64
CA ARG A 164 2.22 14.01 -10.32
C ARG A 164 1.84 13.78 -8.87
N LEU A 165 1.90 12.56 -8.38
CA LEU A 165 1.50 12.22 -7.01
C LEU A 165 2.35 12.94 -5.96
N ARG A 166 3.67 13.12 -6.21
CA ARG A 166 4.52 13.97 -5.37
C ARG A 166 4.04 15.42 -5.34
N ALA A 167 3.69 15.98 -6.50
CA ALA A 167 3.21 17.35 -6.59
C ALA A 167 1.87 17.56 -5.88
N GLU A 168 1.02 16.54 -5.83
CA GLU A 168 -0.28 16.55 -5.13
C GLU A 168 -0.14 16.30 -3.61
N GLY A 169 1.06 15.99 -3.11
CA GLY A 169 1.32 15.82 -1.68
C GLY A 169 1.47 14.38 -1.19
N ALA A 170 1.44 13.39 -2.07
CA ALA A 170 1.73 12.01 -1.68
C ALA A 170 3.23 11.80 -1.45
N THR A 171 3.58 11.01 -0.44
CA THR A 171 4.95 10.54 -0.21
C THR A 171 5.25 9.38 -1.16
N VAL A 172 6.08 9.63 -2.17
CA VAL A 172 6.57 8.58 -3.07
C VAL A 172 7.92 8.10 -2.57
N THR A 173 7.99 6.84 -2.15
CA THR A 173 9.16 6.24 -1.49
C THR A 173 9.37 4.79 -1.95
N SER A 174 10.40 4.10 -1.46
CA SER A 174 10.56 2.66 -1.68
C SER A 174 9.94 1.84 -0.55
N SER A 175 9.64 0.57 -0.83
CA SER A 175 9.11 -0.35 0.17
C SER A 175 10.02 -0.51 1.39
N GLU A 176 11.35 -0.51 1.19
CA GLU A 176 12.31 -0.63 2.28
C GLU A 176 12.39 0.66 3.10
N SER A 177 12.44 1.82 2.45
CA SER A 177 12.42 3.12 3.14
C SER A 177 11.17 3.27 4.01
N TRP A 178 9.99 2.95 3.46
CA TRP A 178 8.74 2.96 4.20
C TRP A 178 8.77 2.03 5.43
N LEU A 179 9.33 0.82 5.31
CA LEU A 179 9.44 -0.12 6.44
C LEU A 179 10.26 0.48 7.59
N TYR A 180 11.43 1.04 7.29
CA TYR A 180 12.28 1.65 8.31
C TYR A 180 11.68 2.94 8.87
N GLU A 181 10.99 3.73 8.05
CA GLU A 181 10.24 4.90 8.51
C GLU A 181 9.09 4.51 9.45
N THR A 182 8.35 3.45 9.11
CA THR A 182 7.29 2.91 9.97
C THR A 182 7.81 2.53 11.35
N MET A 183 8.95 1.86 11.41
CA MET A 183 9.57 1.46 12.67
C MET A 183 10.09 2.66 13.46
N GLY A 184 10.81 3.55 12.80
CA GLY A 184 11.41 4.76 13.40
C GLY A 184 12.58 4.47 14.35
N ASP A 185 12.62 3.33 15.01
CA ASP A 185 13.65 2.94 15.97
C ASP A 185 13.92 1.42 15.95
N ALA A 186 15.19 1.03 16.03
CA ALA A 186 15.59 -0.36 16.06
C ALA A 186 15.30 -1.07 17.43
N ALA A 187 14.88 -0.34 18.43
CA ALA A 187 14.51 -0.88 19.73
C ALA A 187 13.03 -1.31 19.82
N ILE A 188 12.21 -1.11 18.79
CA ILE A 188 10.84 -1.63 18.76
C ILE A 188 10.82 -3.16 18.75
N ALA A 189 9.73 -3.74 19.25
CA ALA A 189 9.63 -5.20 19.40
C ALA A 189 9.75 -5.95 18.06
N GLU A 190 9.19 -5.42 16.99
CA GLU A 190 9.11 -6.05 15.66
C GLU A 190 10.39 -5.92 14.83
N PHE A 191 11.37 -5.12 15.27
CA PHE A 191 12.57 -4.81 14.48
C PHE A 191 13.30 -6.06 13.98
N ARG A 192 13.48 -7.07 14.83
CA ARG A 192 14.22 -8.29 14.46
C ARG A 192 13.54 -9.05 13.33
N GLU A 193 12.21 -9.13 13.36
CA GLU A 193 11.44 -9.83 12.33
C GLU A 193 11.43 -9.04 11.02
N ILE A 194 11.30 -7.72 11.08
CA ILE A 194 11.39 -6.86 9.88
C ILE A 194 12.81 -6.90 9.29
N ALA A 195 13.86 -6.82 10.10
CA ALA A 195 15.24 -6.91 9.62
C ALA A 195 15.52 -8.27 8.94
N LYS A 196 14.96 -9.37 9.48
CA LYS A 196 15.01 -10.68 8.84
C LYS A 196 14.28 -10.69 7.50
N LEU A 197 13.06 -10.15 7.45
CA LEU A 197 12.28 -10.02 6.21
C LEU A 197 13.05 -9.24 5.14
N VAL A 198 13.61 -8.09 5.50
CA VAL A 198 14.40 -7.25 4.58
C VAL A 198 15.60 -8.02 4.03
N LYS A 199 16.32 -8.76 4.89
CA LYS A 199 17.44 -9.62 4.47
C LYS A 199 17.00 -10.72 3.50
N GLU A 200 15.91 -11.40 3.81
CA GLU A 200 15.37 -12.49 2.96
C GLU A 200 14.90 -11.97 1.59
N THR A 201 14.34 -10.78 1.52
CA THR A 201 13.82 -10.18 0.28
C THR A 201 14.79 -9.23 -0.41
N SER A 202 16.04 -9.16 0.05
CA SER A 202 17.04 -8.20 -0.47
C SER A 202 17.31 -8.36 -1.96
N ALA A 203 17.43 -9.59 -2.46
CA ALA A 203 17.63 -9.86 -3.88
C ALA A 203 16.42 -9.40 -4.72
N ASP A 204 15.21 -9.71 -4.28
CA ASP A 204 13.96 -9.33 -4.95
C ASP A 204 13.79 -7.81 -4.94
N THR A 205 14.10 -7.15 -3.80
CA THR A 205 14.06 -5.68 -3.68
C THR A 205 15.03 -5.03 -4.68
N LYS A 206 16.27 -5.55 -4.79
CA LYS A 206 17.24 -5.03 -5.74
C LYS A 206 16.75 -5.17 -7.19
N VAL A 207 16.16 -6.31 -7.52
CA VAL A 207 15.62 -6.57 -8.86
C VAL A 207 14.43 -5.64 -9.14
N ALA A 208 13.50 -5.47 -8.20
CA ALA A 208 12.35 -4.59 -8.36
C ALA A 208 12.78 -3.11 -8.53
N LEU A 209 13.67 -2.61 -7.66
CA LEU A 209 14.22 -1.26 -7.78
C LEU A 209 14.92 -1.03 -9.11
N SER A 210 15.77 -1.98 -9.55
CA SER A 210 16.49 -1.84 -10.81
C SER A 210 15.55 -1.89 -12.01
N ALA A 211 14.50 -2.72 -11.98
CA ALA A 211 13.57 -2.85 -13.09
C ALA A 211 12.60 -1.65 -13.18
N LEU A 212 12.04 -1.21 -12.04
CA LEU A 212 10.97 -0.22 -12.01
C LEU A 212 11.48 1.23 -11.94
N LEU A 213 12.70 1.48 -11.42
CA LEU A 213 13.19 2.83 -11.12
C LEU A 213 14.47 3.23 -11.90
N SER A 214 15.07 2.34 -12.69
CA SER A 214 16.36 2.59 -13.35
C SER A 214 16.38 3.75 -14.34
N LYS A 215 15.20 4.27 -14.71
CA LYS A 215 15.04 5.37 -15.67
C LYS A 215 14.30 6.58 -15.10
N MET A 216 14.16 6.65 -13.78
CA MET A 216 13.53 7.77 -13.08
C MET A 216 14.53 8.88 -12.78
#